data_cd6b212af777e665d8ee11dc30a7bb37
#
_entry.id   cd6b212af777e665d8ee11dc30a7bb37
#
_cell.length_a   1.000
_cell.length_b   1.000
_cell.length_c   1.000
_cell.angle_alpha   90.00
_cell.angle_beta   90.00
_cell.angle_gamma   90.00
#
_symmetry.space_group_name_H-M   'P 1'
#
loop_
_entity.id
_entity.type
_entity.pdbx_description
1 polymer ?
#
loop_
_entity_poly.entity_id
_entity_poly.type
_entity_poly.pdbx_seq_one_letter_code
_entity_poly.pdbx_strand_id
1 'polypeptide(L)'
;MEKALQGQFICGQKEYCRLYQHVNAPYVRKAFLTPQFQKAELYICGLGFYDAYINGKRITKGKMAPYISNPDHIFYYDCYDITSQLQNGENVFGAILGNGNLNNMGAFPWNNDDTPYRSSPKLSMTIVLDGTVFLSSDTSFKWAPSPITFDDIRCGEYYDARLEQPGWNEPGFD
;
A
#
# COMPACT_ATOMS: atom_id res chain seq x y z
N MET A 1 -2.85 -6.97 -24.70
CA MET A 1 -2.34 -7.18 -23.34
C MET A 1 -3.43 -6.75 -22.37
N GLU A 2 -4.07 -7.69 -21.68
CA GLU A 2 -4.97 -7.35 -20.57
C GLU A 2 -4.20 -6.51 -19.55
N LYS A 3 -4.88 -5.51 -18.99
CA LYS A 3 -4.25 -4.63 -17.99
C LYS A 3 -3.94 -5.47 -16.75
N ALA A 4 -2.66 -5.65 -16.45
CA ALA A 4 -2.20 -6.47 -15.33
C ALA A 4 -2.69 -5.94 -13.97
N LEU A 5 -2.82 -4.61 -13.80
CA LEU A 5 -3.35 -3.98 -12.61
C LEU A 5 -4.86 -3.71 -12.80
N GLN A 6 -5.70 -4.48 -12.11
CA GLN A 6 -7.16 -4.42 -12.20
C GLN A 6 -7.85 -4.02 -10.89
N GLY A 7 -7.09 -3.89 -9.79
CA GLY A 7 -7.62 -3.52 -8.50
C GLY A 7 -8.17 -2.09 -8.45
N GLN A 8 -9.19 -1.88 -7.63
CA GLN A 8 -9.63 -0.54 -7.27
C GLN A 8 -8.59 0.13 -6.38
N PHE A 9 -8.45 1.46 -6.48
CA PHE A 9 -7.68 2.21 -5.49
C PHE A 9 -8.46 2.27 -4.18
N ILE A 10 -7.91 1.67 -3.13
CA ILE A 10 -8.48 1.64 -1.78
C ILE A 10 -7.66 2.55 -0.85
N CYS A 11 -8.31 3.13 0.15
CA CYS A 11 -7.70 3.95 1.20
C CYS A 11 -8.38 3.68 2.55
N GLY A 12 -7.63 3.87 3.63
CA GLY A 12 -8.17 3.73 4.97
C GLY A 12 -9.03 4.94 5.41
N GLN A 13 -8.68 6.13 4.92
CA GLN A 13 -9.32 7.40 5.28
C GLN A 13 -9.22 8.37 4.09
N LYS A 14 -9.96 9.48 4.15
CA LYS A 14 -10.04 10.46 3.04
C LYS A 14 -9.44 11.82 3.37
N GLU A 15 -8.90 12.00 4.57
CA GLU A 15 -8.35 13.25 5.06
C GLU A 15 -7.05 13.58 4.33
N TYR A 16 -6.78 14.88 4.24
CA TYR A 16 -5.52 15.42 3.74
C TYR A 16 -4.62 15.81 4.90
N CYS A 17 -3.32 15.61 4.75
CA CYS A 17 -2.33 16.25 5.60
C CYS A 17 -2.35 17.77 5.39
N ARG A 18 -2.30 18.51 6.50
CA ARG A 18 -2.17 19.98 6.54
C ARG A 18 -1.16 20.32 7.61
N LEU A 19 -0.73 21.59 7.66
CA LEU A 19 0.27 22.05 8.62
C LEU A 19 -0.03 21.64 10.08
N TYR A 20 -1.30 21.59 10.45
CA TYR A 20 -1.76 21.25 11.82
C TYR A 20 -2.63 20.00 11.88
N GLN A 21 -2.71 19.25 10.79
CA GLN A 21 -3.50 18.01 10.69
C GLN A 21 -2.68 16.94 9.98
N HIS A 22 -2.38 15.87 10.68
CA HIS A 22 -1.62 14.75 10.13
C HIS A 22 -2.52 13.55 9.89
N VAL A 23 -2.24 12.83 8.82
CA VAL A 23 -2.90 11.57 8.47
C VAL A 23 -1.93 10.44 8.76
N ASN A 24 -2.34 9.52 9.63
CA ASN A 24 -1.54 8.36 9.97
C ASN A 24 -1.36 7.46 8.74
N ALA A 25 -0.19 6.87 8.61
CA ALA A 25 0.04 5.80 7.65
C ALA A 25 -0.83 4.59 8.01
N PRO A 26 -1.76 4.12 7.14
CA PRO A 26 -2.61 2.99 7.49
C PRO A 26 -1.94 1.65 7.20
N TYR A 27 -2.26 0.64 8.01
CA TYR A 27 -2.22 -0.75 7.59
C TYR A 27 -3.37 -1.04 6.64
N VAL A 28 -3.11 -1.84 5.62
CA VAL A 28 -4.13 -2.44 4.74
C VAL A 28 -3.90 -3.94 4.71
N ARG A 29 -4.96 -4.74 4.80
CA ARG A 29 -4.86 -6.19 4.94
C ARG A 29 -5.97 -6.91 4.18
N LYS A 30 -5.62 -8.08 3.59
CA LYS A 30 -6.56 -9.04 3.02
C LYS A 30 -6.09 -10.46 3.26
N ALA A 31 -6.88 -11.26 3.96
CA ALA A 31 -6.73 -12.70 4.01
C ALA A 31 -7.46 -13.35 2.82
N PHE A 32 -6.89 -14.41 2.26
CA PHE A 32 -7.44 -15.12 1.11
C PHE A 32 -6.94 -16.57 1.06
N LEU A 33 -7.69 -17.41 0.33
CA LEU A 33 -7.33 -18.81 0.14
C LEU A 33 -6.88 -19.03 -1.31
N THR A 34 -5.67 -19.53 -1.52
CA THR A 34 -5.19 -19.86 -2.85
C THR A 34 -5.44 -21.34 -3.19
N PRO A 35 -5.82 -21.65 -4.43
CA PRO A 35 -5.75 -23.00 -4.97
C PRO A 35 -4.29 -23.41 -5.19
N GLN A 36 -4.06 -24.58 -5.74
CA GLN A 36 -2.74 -24.94 -6.28
C GLN A 36 -2.39 -24.05 -7.47
N PHE A 37 -1.16 -23.60 -7.55
CA PHE A 37 -0.62 -22.76 -8.61
C PHE A 37 0.86 -23.11 -8.86
N GLN A 38 1.38 -22.71 -10.01
CA GLN A 38 2.80 -22.86 -10.37
C GLN A 38 3.55 -21.54 -10.32
N LYS A 39 2.89 -20.43 -10.71
CA LYS A 39 3.45 -19.09 -10.73
C LYS A 39 2.49 -18.09 -10.13
N ALA A 40 3.01 -17.17 -9.32
CA ALA A 40 2.24 -16.08 -8.75
C ALA A 40 2.96 -14.74 -8.92
N GLU A 41 2.24 -13.73 -9.40
CA GLU A 41 2.73 -12.37 -9.60
C GLU A 41 1.83 -11.38 -8.89
N LEU A 42 2.43 -10.39 -8.22
CA LEU A 42 1.73 -9.25 -7.64
C LEU A 42 2.03 -8.01 -8.47
N TYR A 43 0.99 -7.38 -8.97
CA TYR A 43 1.01 -6.05 -9.56
C TYR A 43 0.49 -5.07 -8.52
N ILE A 44 1.23 -4.00 -8.21
CA ILE A 44 0.88 -3.08 -7.13
C ILE A 44 1.24 -1.65 -7.51
N CYS A 45 0.31 -0.73 -7.25
CA CYS A 45 0.48 0.70 -7.44
C CYS A 45 0.09 1.43 -6.15
N GLY A 46 1.03 2.14 -5.56
CA GLY A 46 0.77 3.04 -4.44
C GLY A 46 0.61 4.48 -4.93
N LEU A 47 -0.40 5.17 -4.45
CA LEU A 47 -0.49 6.62 -4.50
C LEU A 47 -0.08 7.14 -3.12
N GLY A 48 1.10 7.71 -3.03
CA GLY A 48 1.92 7.83 -1.84
C GLY A 48 2.98 6.72 -1.81
N PHE A 49 3.45 6.34 -0.64
CA PHE A 49 4.38 5.23 -0.49
C PHE A 49 3.69 3.95 -0.02
N TYR A 50 4.35 2.81 -0.21
CA TYR A 50 3.92 1.55 0.38
C TYR A 50 5.11 0.65 0.75
N ASP A 51 4.93 -0.13 1.80
CA ASP A 51 5.68 -1.35 2.07
C ASP A 51 4.68 -2.52 2.05
N ALA A 52 4.92 -3.51 1.17
CA ALA A 52 4.03 -4.65 0.97
C ALA A 52 4.62 -5.94 1.55
N TYR A 53 3.73 -6.80 2.03
CA TYR A 53 4.04 -8.05 2.72
C TYR A 53 3.15 -9.18 2.22
N ILE A 54 3.69 -10.39 2.19
CA ILE A 54 2.94 -11.64 2.04
C ILE A 54 3.32 -12.54 3.21
N ASN A 55 2.32 -12.99 3.99
CA ASN A 55 2.50 -13.91 5.12
C ASN A 55 3.61 -13.45 6.08
N GLY A 56 3.60 -12.18 6.50
CA GLY A 56 4.57 -11.57 7.37
C GLY A 56 5.90 -11.18 6.72
N LYS A 57 6.19 -11.65 5.50
CA LYS A 57 7.45 -11.39 4.81
C LYS A 57 7.33 -10.16 3.92
N ARG A 58 8.21 -9.19 4.12
CA ARG A 58 8.30 -8.00 3.27
C ARG A 58 8.74 -8.38 1.86
N ILE A 59 7.98 -7.92 0.85
CA ILE A 59 8.25 -8.15 -0.58
C ILE A 59 8.78 -6.91 -1.30
N THR A 60 8.49 -5.73 -0.81
CA THR A 60 9.03 -4.47 -1.36
C THR A 60 10.56 -4.49 -1.30
N LYS A 61 11.23 -4.35 -2.46
CA LYS A 61 12.69 -4.50 -2.56
C LYS A 61 13.46 -3.27 -2.11
N GLY A 62 12.91 -2.10 -2.26
CA GLY A 62 13.54 -0.82 -1.92
C GLY A 62 12.92 -0.17 -0.69
N LYS A 63 13.22 1.11 -0.53
CA LYS A 63 12.55 2.05 0.36
C LYS A 63 11.76 3.03 -0.48
N MET A 64 10.66 3.55 0.06
CA MET A 64 9.85 4.58 -0.59
C MET A 64 9.34 4.16 -1.99
N ALA A 65 8.79 2.94 -2.10
CA ALA A 65 8.11 2.48 -3.30
C ALA A 65 6.71 3.12 -3.39
N PRO A 66 6.18 3.38 -4.60
CA PRO A 66 6.84 3.29 -5.89
C PRO A 66 7.77 4.48 -6.15
N TYR A 67 8.47 4.50 -7.29
CA TYR A 67 9.21 5.69 -7.71
C TYR A 67 8.27 6.89 -7.85
N ILE A 68 8.79 8.07 -7.45
CA ILE A 68 8.07 9.33 -7.61
C ILE A 68 7.81 9.59 -9.10
N SER A 69 6.59 9.95 -9.41
CA SER A 69 6.14 10.33 -10.75
C SER A 69 5.46 11.69 -10.72
N ASN A 70 5.11 12.22 -11.89
CA ASN A 70 4.18 13.33 -11.97
C ASN A 70 2.75 12.79 -11.96
N PRO A 71 2.00 12.92 -10.83
CA PRO A 71 0.68 12.29 -10.69
C PRO A 71 -0.39 12.82 -11.64
N ASP A 72 -0.18 13.97 -12.29
CA ASP A 72 -1.11 14.51 -13.29
C ASP A 72 -1.05 13.71 -14.62
N HIS A 73 0.02 12.95 -14.83
CA HIS A 73 0.26 12.29 -16.12
C HIS A 73 0.54 10.81 -16.02
N ILE A 74 1.28 10.37 -15.02
CA ILE A 74 1.79 8.99 -14.94
C ILE A 74 1.82 8.50 -13.49
N PHE A 75 1.39 7.24 -13.29
CA PHE A 75 1.64 6.47 -12.08
C PHE A 75 2.43 5.22 -12.44
N TYR A 76 3.46 4.93 -11.63
CA TYR A 76 4.21 3.69 -11.75
C TYR A 76 3.55 2.58 -10.92
N TYR A 77 3.60 1.37 -11.45
CA TYR A 77 3.29 0.18 -10.69
C TYR A 77 4.50 -0.76 -10.69
N ASP A 78 4.61 -1.54 -9.63
CA ASP A 78 5.63 -2.57 -9.51
C ASP A 78 5.03 -3.95 -9.78
N CYS A 79 5.87 -4.86 -10.30
CA CYS A 79 5.54 -6.26 -10.46
C CYS A 79 6.54 -7.10 -9.66
N TYR A 80 6.03 -7.93 -8.75
CA TYR A 80 6.82 -8.84 -7.92
C TYR A 80 6.45 -10.29 -8.22
N ASP A 81 7.45 -11.14 -8.43
CA ASP A 81 7.26 -12.59 -8.34
C ASP A 81 7.09 -12.95 -6.86
N ILE A 82 5.91 -13.46 -6.50
CA ILE A 82 5.54 -13.86 -5.13
C ILE A 82 5.31 -15.37 -5.03
N THR A 83 5.77 -16.14 -6.01
CA THR A 83 5.53 -17.60 -6.08
C THR A 83 6.03 -18.32 -4.82
N SER A 84 7.21 -17.95 -4.32
CA SER A 84 7.80 -18.57 -3.13
C SER A 84 7.26 -18.04 -1.80
N GLN A 85 6.49 -16.95 -1.80
CA GLN A 85 5.91 -16.33 -0.60
C GLN A 85 4.48 -16.80 -0.34
N LEU A 86 3.77 -17.24 -1.38
CA LEU A 86 2.44 -17.84 -1.23
C LEU A 86 2.54 -19.34 -0.94
N GLN A 87 1.58 -19.82 -0.20
CA GLN A 87 1.37 -21.24 0.08
C GLN A 87 -0.02 -21.69 -0.39
N ASN A 88 -0.21 -22.97 -0.63
CA ASN A 88 -1.56 -23.50 -0.87
C ASN A 88 -2.41 -23.32 0.40
N GLY A 89 -3.62 -22.81 0.24
CA GLY A 89 -4.51 -22.53 1.36
C GLY A 89 -4.44 -21.07 1.82
N GLU A 90 -4.43 -20.83 3.13
CA GLU A 90 -4.55 -19.50 3.70
C GLU A 90 -3.29 -18.65 3.48
N ASN A 91 -3.50 -17.44 3.02
CA ASN A 91 -2.47 -16.42 2.83
C ASN A 91 -2.98 -15.05 3.26
N VAL A 92 -2.07 -14.14 3.55
CA VAL A 92 -2.36 -12.75 3.86
C VAL A 92 -1.49 -11.82 3.03
N PHE A 93 -2.14 -10.90 2.34
CA PHE A 93 -1.51 -9.69 1.83
C PHE A 93 -1.63 -8.60 2.90
N GLY A 94 -0.54 -7.90 3.16
CA GLY A 94 -0.49 -6.72 4.01
C GLY A 94 0.28 -5.59 3.34
N ALA A 95 -0.09 -4.34 3.63
CA ALA A 95 0.68 -3.17 3.25
C ALA A 95 0.59 -2.07 4.32
N ILE A 96 1.69 -1.34 4.50
CA ILE A 96 1.70 -0.06 5.20
C ILE A 96 1.78 1.02 4.13
N LEU A 97 0.88 2.01 4.18
CA LEU A 97 0.86 3.11 3.21
C LEU A 97 1.45 4.35 3.85
N GLY A 98 2.27 5.08 3.11
CA GLY A 98 2.82 6.37 3.51
C GLY A 98 2.27 7.52 2.68
N ASN A 99 2.24 8.72 3.26
CA ASN A 99 1.69 9.91 2.61
C ASN A 99 2.53 10.35 1.40
N GLY A 100 3.86 10.24 1.46
CA GLY A 100 4.78 10.59 0.37
C GLY A 100 4.58 12.01 -0.15
N ASN A 101 4.81 12.20 -1.45
CA ASN A 101 4.53 13.48 -2.11
C ASN A 101 3.04 13.73 -2.36
N LEU A 102 2.23 12.66 -2.39
CA LEU A 102 0.82 12.78 -2.73
C LEU A 102 0.00 13.50 -1.66
N ASN A 103 0.34 13.29 -0.40
CA ASN A 103 -0.40 13.81 0.76
C ASN A 103 0.52 14.47 1.80
N ASN A 104 1.53 15.20 1.36
CA ASN A 104 2.40 15.94 2.28
C ASN A 104 1.67 17.15 2.89
N MET A 105 2.27 17.75 3.91
CA MET A 105 1.67 18.87 4.64
C MET A 105 1.47 20.14 3.80
N GLY A 106 2.00 20.22 2.59
CA GLY A 106 2.03 21.44 1.82
C GLY A 106 3.07 22.44 2.33
N ALA A 107 2.72 23.70 2.36
CA ALA A 107 3.53 24.83 2.79
C ALA A 107 4.71 25.20 1.85
N PHE A 108 5.21 26.42 2.10
CA PHE A 108 6.36 26.97 1.38
C PHE A 108 7.61 26.08 1.53
N PRO A 109 8.42 25.91 0.48
CA PRO A 109 8.35 26.61 -0.82
C PRO A 109 7.53 25.88 -1.90
N TRP A 110 6.99 24.68 -1.63
CA TRP A 110 6.46 23.80 -2.66
C TRP A 110 4.96 23.96 -2.94
N ASN A 111 4.23 24.62 -2.06
CA ASN A 111 2.79 24.93 -2.19
C ASN A 111 1.92 23.74 -2.64
N ASN A 112 2.24 22.54 -2.15
CA ASN A 112 1.53 21.32 -2.54
C ASN A 112 0.06 21.31 -2.08
N ASP A 113 -0.37 22.30 -1.28
CA ASP A 113 -1.75 22.45 -0.85
C ASP A 113 -2.72 22.68 -2.02
N ASP A 114 -2.24 23.27 -3.10
CA ASP A 114 -3.05 23.65 -4.27
C ASP A 114 -2.99 22.62 -5.40
N THR A 115 -2.33 21.46 -5.18
CA THR A 115 -2.19 20.45 -6.23
C THR A 115 -3.48 19.67 -6.42
N PRO A 116 -3.96 19.48 -7.68
CA PRO A 116 -5.23 18.81 -7.95
C PRO A 116 -5.19 17.29 -7.67
N TYR A 117 -4.01 16.68 -7.72
CA TYR A 117 -3.85 15.24 -7.47
C TYR A 117 -3.83 14.86 -5.99
N ARG A 118 -3.79 15.83 -5.09
CA ARG A 118 -3.64 15.58 -3.65
C ARG A 118 -4.75 14.70 -3.08
N SER A 119 -4.36 13.65 -2.37
CA SER A 119 -5.29 12.75 -1.71
C SER A 119 -4.60 11.98 -0.59
N SER A 120 -5.41 11.36 0.30
CA SER A 120 -4.88 10.35 1.23
C SER A 120 -4.17 9.23 0.49
N PRO A 121 -3.20 8.54 1.12
CA PRO A 121 -2.50 7.44 0.48
C PRO A 121 -3.46 6.33 0.08
N LYS A 122 -3.25 5.77 -1.10
CA LYS A 122 -4.08 4.73 -1.71
C LYS A 122 -3.23 3.60 -2.25
N LEU A 123 -3.87 2.45 -2.37
CA LEU A 123 -3.26 1.27 -2.95
C LEU A 123 -4.21 0.64 -3.96
N SER A 124 -3.68 0.23 -5.11
CA SER A 124 -4.31 -0.72 -6.02
C SER A 124 -3.37 -1.90 -6.20
N MET A 125 -3.90 -3.12 -6.10
CA MET A 125 -3.12 -4.35 -6.29
C MET A 125 -3.91 -5.43 -7.01
N THR A 126 -3.19 -6.32 -7.68
CA THR A 126 -3.73 -7.51 -8.35
C THR A 126 -2.76 -8.65 -8.20
N ILE A 127 -3.23 -9.79 -7.70
CA ILE A 127 -2.49 -11.07 -7.72
C ILE A 127 -2.97 -11.87 -8.93
N VAL A 128 -1.99 -12.34 -9.69
CA VAL A 128 -2.19 -13.20 -10.87
C VAL A 128 -1.59 -14.56 -10.54
N LEU A 129 -2.38 -15.64 -10.68
CA LEU A 129 -1.94 -17.02 -10.58
C LEU A 129 -1.98 -17.65 -11.97
N ASP A 130 -0.85 -18.22 -12.40
CA ASP A 130 -0.72 -18.91 -13.69
C ASP A 130 -1.27 -18.10 -14.88
N GLY A 131 -1.03 -16.78 -14.87
CA GLY A 131 -1.49 -15.86 -15.91
C GLY A 131 -2.95 -15.41 -15.80
N THR A 132 -3.70 -15.88 -14.79
CA THR A 132 -5.10 -15.51 -14.57
C THR A 132 -5.24 -14.62 -13.34
N VAL A 133 -6.02 -13.53 -13.44
CA VAL A 133 -6.32 -12.67 -12.30
C VAL A 133 -7.07 -13.47 -11.23
N PHE A 134 -6.50 -13.51 -10.04
CA PHE A 134 -7.03 -14.26 -8.91
C PHE A 134 -7.64 -13.36 -7.84
N LEU A 135 -6.93 -12.30 -7.44
CA LEU A 135 -7.38 -11.36 -6.41
C LEU A 135 -7.04 -9.94 -6.84
N SER A 136 -7.97 -9.03 -6.67
CA SER A 136 -7.76 -7.60 -6.88
C SER A 136 -8.26 -6.80 -5.68
N SER A 137 -7.64 -5.65 -5.42
CA SER A 137 -8.05 -4.77 -4.32
C SER A 137 -9.46 -4.21 -4.53
N ASP A 138 -10.25 -4.27 -3.48
CA ASP A 138 -11.62 -3.76 -3.40
C ASP A 138 -11.97 -3.35 -1.96
N THR A 139 -13.22 -3.00 -1.72
CA THR A 139 -13.72 -2.57 -0.41
C THR A 139 -13.78 -3.67 0.65
N SER A 140 -13.45 -4.91 0.33
CA SER A 140 -13.38 -6.02 1.29
C SER A 140 -12.03 -6.10 2.03
N PHE A 141 -11.07 -5.25 1.65
CA PHE A 141 -9.82 -5.09 2.39
C PHE A 141 -10.09 -4.41 3.73
N LYS A 142 -9.50 -4.94 4.79
CA LYS A 142 -9.51 -4.32 6.12
C LYS A 142 -8.40 -3.27 6.21
N TRP A 143 -8.58 -2.27 7.05
CA TRP A 143 -7.57 -1.27 7.38
C TRP A 143 -7.57 -0.92 8.86
N ALA A 144 -6.43 -0.43 9.35
CA ALA A 144 -6.28 0.09 10.71
C ALA A 144 -5.17 1.16 10.72
N PRO A 145 -5.17 2.08 11.69
CA PRO A 145 -4.01 2.94 11.94
C PRO A 145 -2.76 2.10 12.23
N SER A 146 -1.61 2.51 11.70
CA SER A 146 -0.32 1.90 12.01
C SER A 146 0.42 2.69 13.12
N PRO A 147 1.55 2.17 13.65
CA PRO A 147 2.42 2.91 14.56
C PRO A 147 3.01 4.21 13.98
N ILE A 148 3.02 4.38 12.65
CA ILE A 148 3.48 5.60 12.01
C ILE A 148 2.35 6.63 12.12
N THR A 149 2.41 7.45 13.17
CA THR A 149 1.38 8.46 13.48
C THR A 149 1.52 9.73 12.67
N PHE A 150 2.68 9.93 12.06
CA PHE A 150 3.02 11.03 11.18
C PHE A 150 4.11 10.59 10.22
N ASP A 151 4.01 10.94 8.95
CA ASP A 151 5.08 10.83 7.96
C ASP A 151 5.03 11.99 6.97
N ASP A 152 6.19 12.58 6.70
CA ASP A 152 6.38 13.60 5.67
C ASP A 152 7.79 13.48 5.09
N ILE A 153 7.92 13.57 3.77
CA ILE A 153 9.20 13.40 3.07
C ILE A 153 10.28 14.41 3.46
N ARG A 154 9.91 15.52 4.10
CA ARG A 154 10.82 16.59 4.54
C ARG A 154 11.11 16.55 6.04
N CYS A 155 10.16 16.08 6.83
CA CYS A 155 10.20 16.13 8.27
C CYS A 155 10.46 14.77 8.93
N GLY A 156 10.40 13.66 8.15
CA GLY A 156 10.58 12.31 8.68
C GLY A 156 9.27 11.72 9.21
N GLU A 157 9.37 10.85 10.20
CA GLU A 157 8.21 10.14 10.76
C GLU A 157 8.20 10.15 12.28
N TYR A 158 7.01 10.06 12.87
CA TYR A 158 6.81 9.75 14.28
C TYR A 158 6.26 8.34 14.41
N TYR A 159 6.94 7.53 15.19
CA TYR A 159 6.62 6.14 15.41
C TYR A 159 6.26 5.89 16.87
N ASP A 160 5.06 5.39 17.12
CA ASP A 160 4.62 4.98 18.45
C ASP A 160 4.55 3.45 18.56
N ALA A 161 5.58 2.84 19.10
CA ALA A 161 5.68 1.39 19.24
C ALA A 161 4.54 0.75 20.06
N ARG A 162 3.80 1.52 20.86
CA ARG A 162 2.65 1.03 21.63
C ARG A 162 1.46 0.69 20.72
N LEU A 163 1.45 1.21 19.48
CA LEU A 163 0.42 0.96 18.47
C LEU A 163 0.74 -0.21 17.54
N GLU A 164 1.87 -0.88 17.76
CA GLU A 164 2.19 -2.08 17.02
C GLU A 164 1.12 -3.16 17.19
N GLN A 165 0.83 -3.86 16.11
CA GLN A 165 -0.08 -5.01 16.09
C GLN A 165 0.69 -6.24 15.60
N PRO A 166 1.42 -6.93 16.47
CA PRO A 166 2.24 -8.09 16.07
C PRO A 166 1.41 -9.14 15.33
N GLY A 167 1.91 -9.60 14.19
CA GLY A 167 1.22 -10.59 13.36
C GLY A 167 0.13 -10.03 12.44
N TRP A 168 -0.11 -8.72 12.40
CA TRP A 168 -1.17 -8.10 11.60
C TRP A 168 -1.20 -8.51 10.13
N ASN A 169 -0.04 -8.88 9.56
CA ASN A 169 0.16 -9.29 8.16
C ASN A 169 0.41 -10.80 8.02
N GLU A 170 0.06 -11.59 9.03
CA GLU A 170 0.22 -13.04 9.06
C GLU A 170 -1.14 -13.76 9.04
N PRO A 171 -1.21 -15.02 8.58
CA PRO A 171 -2.37 -15.87 8.74
C PRO A 171 -2.76 -16.05 10.22
N GLY A 172 -4.06 -16.14 10.50
CA GLY A 172 -4.58 -16.33 11.85
C GLY A 172 -4.74 -15.06 12.70
N PHE A 173 -4.31 -13.90 12.22
CA PHE A 173 -4.61 -12.60 12.86
C PHE A 173 -6.05 -12.17 12.52
N ASP A 174 -6.86 -11.83 13.51
CA ASP A 174 -8.27 -11.42 13.35
C ASP A 174 -8.48 -9.90 13.49
#